data_76cc2c0d403e2a865c6b96a3fb8b0f60
#
_entry.id   76cc2c0d403e2a865c6b96a3fb8b0f60
#
_cell.length_a   1.000
_cell.length_b   1.000
_cell.length_c   1.000
_cell.angle_alpha   90.00
_cell.angle_beta   90.00
_cell.angle_gamma   90.00
#
_symmetry.space_group_name_H-M   'P 1'
#
loop_
_entity.id
_entity.type
_entity.pdbx_description
1 polymer ?
#
loop_
_entity_poly.entity_id
_entity_poly.type
_entity_poly.pdbx_seq_one_letter_code
_entity_poly.pdbx_strand_id
1 'polypeptide(L)'
;MEIKIEQPDLVLCDFTNPQHCAALCDLINEYITHPMGGGEPLSDSQKIRLIDGLEFHPKAITLFVLKDGAIAGVLNAFVNFSTFKCKSMINVHDV
;
A
#
# COMPACT_ATOMS: atom_id res chain seq x y z
N MET A 1 9.43 -11.13 -32.74
CA MET A 1 10.01 -11.21 -31.39
C MET A 1 8.96 -10.76 -30.38
N GLU A 2 8.51 -11.66 -29.56
CA GLU A 2 7.56 -11.29 -28.52
C GLU A 2 8.29 -10.66 -27.34
N ILE A 3 7.89 -9.44 -26.99
CA ILE A 3 8.35 -8.82 -25.75
C ILE A 3 7.36 -9.23 -24.68
N LYS A 4 7.78 -10.15 -23.82
CA LYS A 4 6.99 -10.47 -22.64
C LYS A 4 7.23 -9.40 -21.59
N ILE A 5 6.25 -8.55 -21.39
CA ILE A 5 6.23 -7.67 -20.22
C ILE A 5 5.65 -8.50 -19.08
N GLU A 6 6.51 -8.92 -18.16
CA GLU A 6 6.06 -9.54 -16.95
C GLU A 6 5.38 -8.48 -16.09
N GLN A 7 4.06 -8.58 -15.96
CA GLN A 7 3.35 -7.76 -14.99
C GLN A 7 3.48 -8.42 -13.63
N PRO A 8 3.86 -7.67 -12.59
CA PRO A 8 3.83 -8.21 -11.25
C PRO A 8 2.40 -8.57 -10.87
N ASP A 9 2.23 -9.66 -10.14
CA ASP A 9 0.95 -10.01 -9.58
C ASP A 9 0.56 -8.99 -8.51
N LEU A 10 -0.67 -8.52 -8.58
CA LEU A 10 -1.22 -7.57 -7.61
C LEU A 10 -2.35 -8.23 -6.83
N VAL A 11 -2.34 -8.02 -5.52
CA VAL A 11 -3.36 -8.55 -4.63
C VAL A 11 -3.85 -7.43 -3.71
N LEU A 12 -5.17 -7.29 -3.59
CA LEU A 12 -5.75 -6.38 -2.60
C LEU A 12 -5.40 -6.83 -1.19
N CYS A 13 -5.02 -5.87 -0.34
CA CYS A 13 -4.80 -6.16 1.06
C CYS A 13 -6.09 -6.62 1.73
N ASP A 14 -6.04 -7.78 2.36
CA ASP A 14 -7.15 -8.29 3.17
C ASP A 14 -6.88 -7.95 4.63
N PHE A 15 -7.56 -6.93 5.15
CA PHE A 15 -7.36 -6.45 6.52
C PHE A 15 -7.86 -7.43 7.58
N THR A 16 -8.59 -8.48 7.18
CA THR A 16 -8.96 -9.58 8.08
C THR A 16 -7.87 -10.65 8.17
N ASN A 17 -6.88 -10.58 7.31
CA ASN A 17 -5.77 -11.55 7.29
C ASN A 17 -4.59 -10.99 8.10
N PRO A 18 -4.24 -11.64 9.25
CA PRO A 18 -3.13 -11.16 10.09
C PRO A 18 -1.79 -11.09 9.35
N GLN A 19 -1.54 -11.98 8.40
CA GLN A 19 -0.30 -11.97 7.61
C GLN A 19 -0.25 -10.75 6.69
N HIS A 20 -1.38 -10.35 6.10
CA HIS A 20 -1.44 -9.14 5.30
C HIS A 20 -1.22 -7.90 6.17
N CYS A 21 -1.83 -7.84 7.33
CA CYS A 21 -1.64 -6.71 8.26
C CYS A 21 -0.18 -6.59 8.71
N ALA A 22 0.44 -7.71 9.05
CA ALA A 22 1.85 -7.74 9.45
C ALA A 22 2.76 -7.29 8.29
N ALA A 23 2.53 -7.80 7.09
CA ALA A 23 3.31 -7.43 5.91
C ALA A 23 3.17 -5.95 5.59
N LEU A 24 1.96 -5.39 5.68
CA LEU A 24 1.72 -3.97 5.46
C LEU A 24 2.52 -3.12 6.44
N CYS A 25 2.45 -3.44 7.73
CA CYS A 25 3.20 -2.71 8.76
C CYS A 25 4.71 -2.80 8.55
N ASP A 26 5.21 -3.98 8.19
CA ASP A 26 6.64 -4.19 7.95
C ASP A 26 7.12 -3.38 6.74
N LEU A 27 6.36 -3.36 5.66
CA LEU A 27 6.72 -2.59 4.46
C LEU A 27 6.67 -1.09 4.70
N ILE A 28 5.67 -0.60 5.43
CA ILE A 28 5.59 0.82 5.79
C ILE A 28 6.73 1.19 6.72
N ASN A 29 7.08 0.34 7.70
CA ASN A 29 8.23 0.55 8.57
C ASN A 29 9.53 0.63 7.76
N GLU A 30 9.71 -0.27 6.81
CA GLU A 30 10.88 -0.27 5.93
C GLU A 30 11.00 1.05 5.17
N TYR A 31 9.89 1.56 4.66
CA TYR A 31 9.85 2.86 3.99
C TYR A 31 10.17 4.01 4.95
N ILE A 32 9.54 4.03 6.13
CA ILE A 32 9.70 5.10 7.12
C ILE A 32 11.14 5.16 7.64
N THR A 33 11.75 4.00 7.91
CA THR A 33 13.09 3.90 8.50
C THR A 33 14.21 3.98 7.46
N HIS A 34 13.88 4.00 6.18
CA HIS A 34 14.86 4.22 5.13
C HIS A 34 15.56 5.59 5.34
N PRO A 35 16.88 5.70 5.07
CA PRO A 35 17.58 6.97 5.24
C PRO A 35 16.92 8.18 4.58
N MET A 36 16.23 7.96 3.48
CA MET A 36 15.50 9.03 2.78
C MET A 36 14.12 9.29 3.40
N GLY A 37 13.58 8.36 4.18
CA GLY A 37 12.30 8.51 4.88
C GLY A 37 12.39 9.28 6.18
N GLY A 38 13.50 9.15 6.89
CA GLY A 38 13.85 9.95 8.06
C GLY A 38 12.96 9.80 9.29
N GLY A 39 12.16 8.74 9.39
CA GLY A 39 11.22 8.53 10.48
C GLY A 39 11.62 7.40 11.43
N GLU A 40 10.91 7.32 12.54
CA GLU A 40 11.03 6.22 13.49
C GLU A 40 10.06 5.10 13.14
N PRO A 41 10.36 3.84 13.53
CA PRO A 41 9.44 2.73 13.31
C PRO A 41 8.09 2.97 13.96
N LEU A 42 7.04 2.41 13.36
CA LEU A 42 5.69 2.48 13.91
C LEU A 42 5.64 1.79 15.29
N SER A 43 5.05 2.48 16.27
CA SER A 43 4.70 1.85 17.54
C SER A 43 3.51 0.90 17.35
N ASP A 44 3.24 0.06 18.35
CA ASP A 44 2.10 -0.87 18.26
C ASP A 44 0.77 -0.13 18.09
N SER A 45 0.58 0.99 18.80
CA SER A 45 -0.63 1.80 18.65
C SER A 45 -0.74 2.46 17.28
N GLN A 46 0.40 2.87 16.70
CA GLN A 46 0.43 3.44 15.35
C GLN A 46 0.12 2.39 14.30
N LYS A 47 0.59 1.15 14.49
CA LYS A 47 0.26 0.04 13.58
C LYS A 47 -1.25 -0.22 13.55
N ILE A 48 -1.89 -0.23 14.72
CA ILE A 48 -3.35 -0.39 14.81
C ILE A 48 -4.05 0.74 14.07
N ARG A 49 -3.62 1.98 14.29
CA ARG A 49 -4.21 3.15 13.60
C ARG A 49 -3.99 3.13 12.10
N LEU A 50 -2.85 2.64 11.64
CA LEU A 50 -2.57 2.50 10.22
C LEU A 50 -3.54 1.51 9.57
N ILE A 51 -3.70 0.33 10.18
CA ILE A 51 -4.60 -0.71 9.68
C ILE A 51 -6.03 -0.21 9.67
N ASP A 52 -6.53 0.32 10.79
CA ASP A 52 -7.90 0.82 10.90
C ASP A 52 -8.15 1.99 9.96
N GLY A 53 -7.18 2.89 9.85
CA GLY A 53 -7.29 4.05 8.98
C GLY A 53 -7.42 3.68 7.52
N LEU A 54 -6.66 2.71 7.05
CA LEU A 54 -6.75 2.25 5.67
C LEU A 54 -7.98 1.39 5.42
N GLU A 55 -8.30 0.48 6.36
CA GLU A 55 -9.46 -0.41 6.21
C GLU A 55 -10.77 0.37 6.10
N PHE A 56 -10.94 1.39 6.96
CA PHE A 56 -12.19 2.14 7.03
C PHE A 56 -12.19 3.42 6.19
N HIS A 57 -11.10 3.73 5.51
CA HIS A 57 -11.06 4.88 4.62
C HIS A 57 -11.82 4.54 3.33
N PRO A 58 -12.91 5.27 3.02
CA PRO A 58 -13.82 4.87 1.92
C PRO A 58 -13.19 4.92 0.54
N LYS A 59 -12.09 5.64 0.38
CA LYS A 59 -11.43 5.85 -0.91
C LYS A 59 -10.01 5.34 -0.96
N ALA A 60 -9.57 4.59 0.05
CA ALA A 60 -8.23 4.01 0.07
C ALA A 60 -8.21 2.68 -0.67
N ILE A 61 -7.14 2.46 -1.42
CA ILE A 61 -6.83 1.20 -2.08
C ILE A 61 -5.45 0.78 -1.65
N THR A 62 -5.34 -0.39 -1.02
CA THR A 62 -4.05 -0.96 -0.63
C THR A 62 -3.81 -2.25 -1.39
N LEU A 63 -2.77 -2.25 -2.21
CA LEU A 63 -2.38 -3.39 -3.04
C LEU A 63 -1.01 -3.90 -2.64
N PHE A 64 -0.87 -5.22 -2.59
CA PHE A 64 0.44 -5.83 -2.49
C PHE A 64 0.94 -6.23 -3.86
N VAL A 65 2.24 -6.03 -4.06
CA VAL A 65 2.96 -6.52 -5.23
C VAL A 65 3.59 -7.84 -4.84
N LEU A 66 3.24 -8.90 -5.56
CA LEU A 66 3.81 -10.23 -5.32
C LEU A 66 4.93 -10.50 -6.30
N LYS A 67 5.96 -11.17 -5.82
CA LYS A 67 7.03 -11.71 -6.63
C LYS A 67 7.27 -13.15 -6.23
N ASP A 68 7.13 -14.06 -7.18
CA ASP A 68 7.28 -15.51 -6.93
C ASP A 68 6.38 -16.00 -5.78
N GLY A 69 5.15 -15.46 -5.71
CA GLY A 69 4.17 -15.83 -4.72
C GLY A 69 4.33 -15.18 -3.35
N ALA A 70 5.37 -14.36 -3.14
CA ALA A 70 5.63 -13.69 -1.89
C ALA A 70 5.37 -12.18 -2.00
N ILE A 71 4.92 -11.56 -0.90
CA ILE A 71 4.70 -10.11 -0.86
C ILE A 71 6.06 -9.42 -0.92
N ALA A 72 6.27 -8.62 -1.98
CA ALA A 72 7.52 -7.92 -2.22
C ALA A 72 7.39 -6.40 -2.08
N GLY A 73 6.18 -5.85 -2.13
CA GLY A 73 5.96 -4.43 -2.02
C GLY A 73 4.52 -4.08 -1.75
N VAL A 74 4.27 -2.81 -1.45
CA VAL A 74 2.94 -2.29 -1.19
C VAL A 74 2.74 -0.99 -1.97
N LEU A 75 1.49 -0.79 -2.41
CA LEU A 75 1.06 0.43 -3.05
C LEU A 75 -0.20 0.91 -2.35
N ASN A 76 -0.15 2.11 -1.79
CA ASN A 76 -1.30 2.79 -1.23
C ASN A 76 -1.74 3.91 -2.15
N ALA A 77 -3.00 3.92 -2.51
CA ALA A 77 -3.59 4.93 -3.38
C ALA A 77 -4.92 5.40 -2.83
N PHE A 78 -5.32 6.60 -3.22
CA PHE A 78 -6.59 7.18 -2.80
C PHE A 78 -7.32 7.70 -4.03
N VAL A 79 -8.62 7.43 -4.09
CA VAL A 79 -9.47 7.92 -5.17
C VAL A 79 -9.98 9.30 -4.79
N ASN A 80 -9.67 10.30 -5.60
CA ASN A 80 -10.14 11.68 -5.43
C ASN A 80 -10.89 12.12 -6.66
N PHE A 81 -11.64 13.20 -6.53
CA PHE A 81 -12.34 13.82 -7.66
C PHE A 81 -11.61 15.09 -8.08
N SER A 82 -11.30 15.19 -9.36
CA SER A 82 -10.71 16.40 -9.92
C SER A 82 -11.83 17.34 -10.37
N THR A 83 -11.98 18.47 -9.69
CA THR A 83 -12.93 19.50 -10.10
C THR A 83 -12.53 20.16 -11.41
N PHE A 84 -11.23 20.18 -11.70
CA PHE A 84 -10.69 20.74 -12.93
C PHE A 84 -11.03 19.89 -14.15
N LYS A 85 -10.90 18.57 -14.00
CA LYS A 85 -11.18 17.62 -15.09
C LYS A 85 -12.58 17.01 -15.00
N CYS A 86 -13.32 17.29 -13.94
CA CYS A 86 -14.67 16.76 -13.69
C CYS A 86 -14.74 15.24 -13.72
N LYS A 87 -13.72 14.57 -13.20
CA LYS A 87 -13.69 13.11 -13.12
C LYS A 87 -12.83 12.62 -11.97
N SER A 88 -12.99 11.35 -11.62
CA SER A 88 -12.22 10.72 -10.58
C SER A 88 -10.76 10.56 -10.97
N MET A 89 -9.88 10.68 -9.97
CA MET A 89 -8.45 10.49 -10.09
C MET A 89 -7.97 9.52 -9.03
N ILE A 90 -6.93 8.77 -9.34
CA ILE A 90 -6.23 7.92 -8.37
C ILE A 90 -4.90 8.58 -8.04
N ASN A 91 -4.71 8.90 -6.75
CA ASN A 91 -3.43 9.40 -6.25
C ASN A 91 -2.68 8.28 -5.55
N VAL A 92 -1.48 7.99 -6.04
CA VAL A 92 -0.61 6.97 -5.44
C VAL A 92 0.28 7.67 -4.41
N HIS A 93 0.26 7.19 -3.16
CA HIS A 93 1.02 7.77 -2.07
C HIS A 93 2.28 6.99 -1.75
N ASP A 94 2.16 5.67 -1.62
CA ASP A 94 3.28 4.80 -1.25
C ASP A 94 3.47 3.73 -2.32
N VAL A 95 4.68 3.53 -2.69
CA VAL A 95 5.03 2.54 -3.71
C VAL A 95 6.11 1.61 -3.20
#